data_16c361db212bae4f75ab70b202e4ae89
#
_entry.id   16c361db212bae4f75ab70b202e4ae89
#
_cell.length_a   1.000
_cell.length_b   1.000
_cell.length_c   1.000
_cell.angle_alpha   90.00
_cell.angle_beta   90.00
_cell.angle_gamma   90.00
#
_symmetry.space_group_name_H-M   'P 1'
#
loop_
_entity.id
_entity.type
_entity.pdbx_description
1 polymer ?
#
loop_
_entity_poly.entity_id
_entity_poly.type
_entity_poly.pdbx_seq_one_letter_code
_entity_poly.pdbx_strand_id
1 'polypeptide(L)'
;RDSGQISTEMTYLMQLRSIKIEIDDLAASGAVEMALYRDDGIVLRTWKLGESDRIVVILTKENGKVRVVAKGVRKTKSKFGARLEPTSHVSLQLFSGKGELGIATQAETIDSFQNIRTNPDLFSEASAMLEVVDYVAPDDSPDSIRYKMLLGALRTLDEKKPPLLVPAFFLKLLEHEGLGPELGYCVKCANTENLASLSIGEGGVFCKDCQRGRKISSASLAVMRAILGGGLNKALEIKDEKIIVEVDRIAHEAMEFHIERKIRSRRVMDT
;
A
#
# COMPACT_ATOMS: atom_id res chain seq x y z
N ARG A 1 -8.34 -27.87 -3.28
CA ARG A 1 -8.83 -26.50 -3.67
C ARG A 1 -7.68 -25.51 -3.71
N ASP A 2 -6.53 -25.88 -4.37
CA ASP A 2 -5.31 -25.06 -4.48
C ASP A 2 -4.76 -24.96 -5.91
N SER A 3 -5.55 -25.38 -6.91
CA SER A 3 -5.09 -25.40 -8.30
C SER A 3 -5.10 -24.04 -9.02
N GLY A 4 -5.82 -23.05 -8.53
CA GLY A 4 -5.91 -21.72 -9.14
C GLY A 4 -4.74 -20.78 -8.79
N GLN A 5 -4.15 -20.91 -7.59
CA GLN A 5 -3.05 -20.06 -7.13
C GLN A 5 -1.69 -20.44 -7.74
N ILE A 6 -1.46 -21.73 -7.98
CA ILE A 6 -0.23 -22.23 -8.62
C ILE A 6 -0.18 -21.81 -10.09
N SER A 7 -1.33 -21.70 -10.77
CA SER A 7 -1.41 -21.26 -12.16
C SER A 7 -0.99 -19.80 -12.34
N THR A 8 -1.39 -18.90 -11.45
CA THR A 8 -1.08 -17.47 -11.54
C THR A 8 0.40 -17.19 -11.22
N GLU A 9 0.98 -17.86 -10.23
CA GLU A 9 2.41 -17.74 -9.93
C GLU A 9 3.29 -18.37 -11.02
N MET A 10 2.88 -19.51 -11.58
CA MET A 10 3.62 -20.13 -12.69
C MET A 10 3.54 -19.31 -13.97
N THR A 11 2.39 -18.74 -14.31
CA THR A 11 2.23 -17.83 -15.46
C THR A 11 3.09 -16.59 -15.29
N TYR A 12 3.13 -16.03 -14.08
CA TYR A 12 3.96 -14.87 -13.74
C TYR A 12 5.47 -15.20 -13.80
N LEU A 13 5.89 -16.38 -13.32
CA LEU A 13 7.28 -16.85 -13.42
C LEU A 13 7.70 -17.16 -14.87
N MET A 14 6.79 -17.63 -15.72
CA MET A 14 7.05 -17.81 -17.16
C MET A 14 7.20 -16.47 -17.88
N GLN A 15 6.37 -15.48 -17.55
CA GLN A 15 6.54 -14.11 -18.04
C GLN A 15 7.89 -13.53 -17.60
N LEU A 16 8.31 -13.74 -16.34
CA LEU A 16 9.61 -13.26 -15.84
C LEU A 16 10.81 -13.91 -16.57
N ARG A 17 10.71 -15.18 -16.97
CA ARG A 17 11.74 -15.84 -17.78
C ARG A 17 11.83 -15.26 -19.20
N SER A 18 10.70 -14.99 -19.83
CA SER A 18 10.63 -14.34 -21.14
C SER A 18 11.24 -12.93 -21.09
N ILE A 19 10.90 -12.18 -20.06
CA ILE A 19 11.42 -10.82 -19.81
C ILE A 19 12.94 -10.82 -19.57
N LYS A 20 13.49 -11.85 -18.91
CA LYS A 20 14.94 -11.95 -18.70
C LYS A 20 15.70 -12.13 -20.01
N ILE A 21 15.17 -12.92 -20.92
CA ILE A 21 15.74 -13.14 -22.27
C ILE A 21 15.69 -11.83 -23.05
N GLU A 22 14.57 -11.10 -23.01
CA GLU A 22 14.44 -9.79 -23.66
C GLU A 22 15.42 -8.75 -23.12
N ILE A 23 15.65 -8.71 -21.79
CA ILE A 23 16.59 -7.74 -21.18
C ILE A 23 18.02 -8.03 -21.59
N ASP A 24 18.43 -9.30 -21.65
CA ASP A 24 19.78 -9.71 -22.06
C ASP A 24 20.01 -9.47 -23.56
N ASP A 25 19.00 -9.68 -24.40
CA ASP A 25 19.03 -9.39 -25.85
C ASP A 25 18.99 -7.89 -26.16
N LEU A 26 18.22 -7.09 -25.41
CA LEU A 26 18.14 -5.63 -25.55
C LEU A 26 19.43 -4.93 -25.10
N ALA A 27 20.11 -5.46 -24.08
CA ALA A 27 21.43 -4.97 -23.67
C ALA A 27 22.50 -5.23 -24.72
N ALA A 28 22.32 -6.25 -25.55
CA ALA A 28 23.24 -6.64 -26.63
C ALA A 28 23.01 -5.89 -27.95
N SER A 29 21.77 -5.44 -28.23
CA SER A 29 21.38 -4.88 -29.52
C SER A 29 21.62 -3.38 -29.70
N GLY A 30 22.00 -2.61 -28.66
CA GLY A 30 22.38 -1.19 -28.78
C GLY A 30 21.30 -0.21 -29.28
N ALA A 31 20.03 -0.66 -29.42
CA ALA A 31 18.99 0.06 -30.19
C ALA A 31 17.82 0.59 -29.33
N VAL A 32 17.98 0.70 -27.99
CA VAL A 32 16.93 1.22 -27.12
C VAL A 32 17.34 2.58 -26.58
N GLU A 33 16.59 3.60 -26.93
CA GLU A 33 16.71 4.94 -26.32
C GLU A 33 16.24 4.84 -24.85
N MET A 34 17.19 4.54 -23.96
CA MET A 34 16.95 4.41 -22.53
C MET A 34 17.07 5.79 -21.89
N ALA A 35 15.96 6.36 -21.44
CA ALA A 35 15.96 7.63 -20.75
C ALA A 35 16.43 7.42 -19.29
N LEU A 36 17.51 8.14 -18.93
CA LEU A 36 17.97 8.23 -17.55
C LEU A 36 17.18 9.33 -16.84
N TYR A 37 16.53 9.00 -15.73
CA TYR A 37 15.80 9.96 -14.93
C TYR A 37 16.05 9.76 -13.42
N ARG A 38 15.72 10.78 -12.63
CA ARG A 38 15.77 10.72 -11.16
C ARG A 38 14.39 10.89 -10.60
N ASP A 39 14.09 10.16 -9.51
CA ASP A 39 12.84 10.27 -8.78
C ASP A 39 13.04 9.83 -7.33
N ASP A 40 12.20 10.36 -6.43
CA ASP A 40 12.12 9.89 -5.06
C ASP A 40 11.02 8.81 -4.98
N GLY A 41 11.27 7.76 -4.21
CA GLY A 41 10.31 6.65 -4.14
C GLY A 41 10.30 5.91 -2.83
N ILE A 42 9.18 5.24 -2.56
CA ILE A 42 8.98 4.34 -1.42
C ILE A 42 8.98 2.91 -1.95
N VAL A 43 9.87 2.08 -1.44
CA VAL A 43 9.94 0.67 -1.82
C VAL A 43 8.74 -0.08 -1.23
N LEU A 44 7.86 -0.57 -2.11
CA LEU A 44 6.65 -1.30 -1.71
C LEU A 44 6.94 -2.77 -1.43
N ARG A 45 7.60 -3.45 -2.37
CA ARG A 45 8.00 -4.85 -2.22
C ARG A 45 9.17 -5.22 -3.11
N THR A 46 9.80 -6.37 -2.80
CA THR A 46 10.88 -6.92 -3.60
C THR A 46 10.74 -8.43 -3.75
N TRP A 47 11.25 -8.98 -4.84
CA TRP A 47 11.43 -10.43 -4.99
C TRP A 47 12.69 -10.78 -5.76
N LYS A 48 13.15 -12.00 -5.57
CA LYS A 48 14.41 -12.50 -6.15
C LYS A 48 14.29 -12.64 -7.67
N LEU A 49 15.31 -12.18 -8.40
CA LEU A 49 15.48 -12.39 -9.82
C LEU A 49 16.84 -13.07 -10.05
N GLY A 50 16.83 -14.37 -10.33
CA GLY A 50 18.06 -15.16 -10.42
C GLY A 50 18.85 -15.19 -9.10
N GLU A 51 20.19 -15.29 -9.19
CA GLU A 51 21.04 -15.47 -8.01
C GLU A 51 21.42 -14.17 -7.29
N SER A 52 21.65 -13.09 -8.03
CA SER A 52 22.21 -11.85 -7.49
C SER A 52 21.28 -10.63 -7.56
N ASP A 53 20.22 -10.69 -8.31
CA ASP A 53 19.36 -9.56 -8.63
C ASP A 53 18.03 -9.62 -7.89
N ARG A 54 17.32 -8.48 -7.87
CA ARG A 54 15.93 -8.39 -7.40
C ARG A 54 15.12 -7.53 -8.36
N ILE A 55 13.83 -7.84 -8.47
CA ILE A 55 12.83 -6.90 -8.94
C ILE A 55 12.35 -6.13 -7.73
N VAL A 56 12.25 -4.82 -7.89
CA VAL A 56 11.80 -3.90 -6.84
C VAL A 56 10.61 -3.12 -7.37
N VAL A 57 9.50 -3.12 -6.64
CA VAL A 57 8.33 -2.27 -6.91
C VAL A 57 8.44 -1.03 -6.04
N ILE A 58 8.31 0.11 -6.65
CA ILE A 58 8.53 1.41 -6.02
C ILE A 58 7.36 2.33 -6.37
N LEU A 59 6.74 2.93 -5.38
CA LEU A 59 5.85 4.07 -5.59
C LEU A 59 6.71 5.32 -5.67
N THR A 60 6.86 5.87 -6.87
CA THR A 60 7.64 7.08 -7.10
C THR A 60 6.77 8.33 -7.07
N LYS A 61 7.40 9.46 -6.84
CA LYS A 61 6.72 10.74 -6.67
C LYS A 61 6.18 11.29 -7.99
N GLU A 62 6.98 11.20 -9.07
CA GLU A 62 6.70 11.85 -10.36
C GLU A 62 6.30 10.84 -11.46
N ASN A 63 6.62 9.53 -11.29
CA ASN A 63 6.37 8.51 -12.32
C ASN A 63 5.38 7.42 -11.87
N GLY A 64 4.74 7.56 -10.69
CA GLY A 64 3.79 6.57 -10.20
C GLY A 64 4.44 5.28 -9.70
N LYS A 65 3.74 4.15 -9.80
CA LYS A 65 4.28 2.85 -9.43
C LYS A 65 5.12 2.28 -10.57
N VAL A 66 6.41 2.07 -10.31
CA VAL A 66 7.36 1.53 -11.29
C VAL A 66 7.94 0.20 -10.81
N ARG A 67 8.31 -0.65 -11.76
CA ARG A 67 9.03 -1.89 -11.52
C ARG A 67 10.43 -1.80 -12.09
N VAL A 68 11.43 -2.09 -11.27
CA VAL A 68 12.83 -1.97 -11.68
C VAL A 68 13.64 -3.18 -11.28
N VAL A 69 14.64 -3.51 -12.09
CA VAL A 69 15.65 -4.51 -11.76
C VAL A 69 16.82 -3.84 -11.05
N ALA A 70 17.14 -4.30 -9.84
CA ALA A 70 18.32 -3.92 -9.09
C ALA A 70 19.40 -4.99 -9.27
N LYS A 71 20.31 -4.79 -10.26
CA LYS A 71 21.36 -5.75 -10.60
C LYS A 71 22.42 -5.83 -9.49
N GLY A 72 22.76 -7.07 -9.08
CA GLY A 72 23.77 -7.34 -8.05
C GLY A 72 23.38 -6.91 -6.65
N VAL A 73 22.11 -6.61 -6.37
CA VAL A 73 21.66 -6.12 -5.06
C VAL A 73 21.90 -7.13 -3.93
N ARG A 74 21.93 -8.43 -4.23
CA ARG A 74 22.15 -9.51 -3.27
C ARG A 74 23.64 -9.88 -3.07
N LYS A 75 24.55 -9.27 -3.81
CA LYS A 75 25.99 -9.48 -3.62
C LYS A 75 26.46 -8.84 -2.32
N THR A 76 27.42 -9.44 -1.62
CA THR A 76 27.96 -8.97 -0.35
C THR A 76 28.50 -7.51 -0.44
N LYS A 77 29.07 -7.14 -1.59
CA LYS A 77 29.55 -5.78 -1.90
C LYS A 77 28.58 -5.03 -2.80
N SER A 78 27.26 -5.17 -2.55
CA SER A 78 26.24 -4.47 -3.32
C SER A 78 26.32 -2.95 -3.10
N LYS A 79 26.28 -2.19 -4.19
CA LYS A 79 26.17 -0.72 -4.14
C LYS A 79 24.84 -0.21 -3.57
N PHE A 80 23.82 -1.06 -3.52
CA PHE A 80 22.51 -0.72 -2.98
C PHE A 80 22.41 -0.97 -1.47
N GLY A 81 23.13 -1.99 -0.94
CA GLY A 81 22.99 -2.39 0.46
C GLY A 81 21.53 -2.68 0.82
N ALA A 82 21.08 -2.16 1.96
CA ALA A 82 19.69 -2.29 2.42
C ALA A 82 18.73 -1.19 1.89
N ARG A 83 19.18 -0.33 0.96
CA ARG A 83 18.39 0.83 0.51
C ARG A 83 17.13 0.44 -0.27
N LEU A 84 17.13 -0.72 -0.90
CA LEU A 84 16.01 -1.21 -1.71
C LEU A 84 15.21 -2.31 -0.99
N GLU A 85 15.19 -2.32 0.32
CA GLU A 85 14.30 -3.16 1.11
C GLU A 85 12.93 -2.46 1.29
N PRO A 86 11.82 -3.22 1.47
CA PRO A 86 10.50 -2.64 1.72
C PRO A 86 10.53 -1.60 2.86
N THR A 87 9.66 -0.63 2.78
CA THR A 87 9.56 0.58 3.61
C THR A 87 10.61 1.67 3.34
N SER A 88 11.75 1.37 2.69
CA SER A 88 12.76 2.40 2.41
C SER A 88 12.20 3.54 1.58
N HIS A 89 12.45 4.78 2.01
CA HIS A 89 12.24 5.98 1.22
C HIS A 89 13.59 6.42 0.65
N VAL A 90 13.70 6.47 -0.67
CA VAL A 90 14.97 6.60 -1.39
C VAL A 90 14.88 7.58 -2.55
N SER A 91 15.99 8.27 -2.83
CA SER A 91 16.23 8.97 -4.09
C SER A 91 16.90 8.00 -5.06
N LEU A 92 16.36 7.90 -6.26
CA LEU A 92 16.69 6.88 -7.24
C LEU A 92 17.21 7.49 -8.54
N GLN A 93 18.14 6.80 -9.15
CA GLN A 93 18.47 7.02 -10.54
C GLN A 93 18.09 5.77 -11.34
N LEU A 94 17.21 5.97 -12.30
CA LEU A 94 16.52 4.90 -13.03
C LEU A 94 16.73 5.06 -14.53
N PHE A 95 16.83 3.93 -15.24
CA PHE A 95 16.66 3.88 -16.69
C PHE A 95 15.27 3.32 -17.01
N SER A 96 14.52 4.02 -17.86
CA SER A 96 13.32 3.47 -18.49
C SER A 96 13.71 2.84 -19.84
N GLY A 97 13.32 1.58 -20.05
CA GLY A 97 13.42 0.90 -21.34
C GLY A 97 12.07 0.87 -22.08
N LYS A 98 12.01 0.24 -23.24
CA LYS A 98 10.74 0.01 -23.98
C LYS A 98 9.86 -1.09 -23.35
N GLY A 99 10.31 -1.76 -22.30
CA GLY A 99 9.57 -2.83 -21.59
C GLY A 99 9.00 -2.36 -20.27
N GLU A 100 8.23 -3.23 -19.62
CA GLU A 100 7.59 -2.99 -18.31
C GLU A 100 8.59 -2.88 -17.14
N LEU A 101 9.87 -3.20 -17.33
CA LEU A 101 10.89 -3.19 -16.30
C LEU A 101 11.99 -2.17 -16.59
N GLY A 102 12.13 -1.19 -15.69
CA GLY A 102 13.28 -0.29 -15.66
C GLY A 102 14.51 -0.93 -15.01
N ILE A 103 15.61 -0.18 -14.95
CA ILE A 103 16.84 -0.58 -14.26
C ILE A 103 17.21 0.49 -13.21
N ALA A 104 17.37 0.07 -11.96
CA ALA A 104 17.91 0.93 -10.91
C ALA A 104 19.45 0.97 -11.04
N THR A 105 20.00 2.18 -11.17
CA THR A 105 21.47 2.40 -11.25
C THR A 105 22.05 2.92 -9.96
N GLN A 106 21.32 3.78 -9.25
CA GLN A 106 21.72 4.34 -7.95
C GLN A 106 20.49 4.42 -7.02
N ALA A 107 20.74 4.31 -5.72
CA ALA A 107 19.76 4.55 -4.69
C ALA A 107 20.46 5.20 -3.47
N GLU A 108 19.93 6.32 -3.01
CA GLU A 108 20.38 7.03 -1.81
C GLU A 108 19.22 7.06 -0.80
N THR A 109 19.50 6.79 0.47
CA THR A 109 18.48 6.80 1.51
C THR A 109 18.08 8.23 1.83
N ILE A 110 16.78 8.54 1.71
CA ILE A 110 16.17 9.76 2.25
C ILE A 110 15.72 9.48 3.69
N ASP A 111 15.00 8.35 3.89
CA ASP A 111 14.51 7.94 5.18
C ASP A 111 14.54 6.40 5.28
N SER A 112 15.04 5.88 6.37
CA SER A 112 15.17 4.43 6.60
C SER A 112 14.09 3.87 7.51
N PHE A 113 13.28 4.72 8.17
CA PHE A 113 12.25 4.35 9.14
C PHE A 113 12.76 3.31 10.13
N GLN A 114 13.74 3.71 10.92
CA GLN A 114 14.54 2.80 11.75
C GLN A 114 13.70 2.08 12.82
N ASN A 115 12.69 2.76 13.40
CA ASN A 115 11.81 2.13 14.38
C ASN A 115 10.92 1.06 13.72
N ILE A 116 10.41 1.33 12.52
CA ILE A 116 9.65 0.33 11.74
C ILE A 116 10.52 -0.90 11.46
N ARG A 117 11.77 -0.71 11.05
CA ARG A 117 12.67 -1.81 10.70
C ARG A 117 13.08 -2.71 11.86
N THR A 118 13.16 -2.15 13.05
CA THR A 118 13.62 -2.87 14.26
C THR A 118 12.48 -3.46 15.09
N ASN A 119 11.23 -3.07 14.82
CA ASN A 119 10.06 -3.55 15.53
C ASN A 119 9.15 -4.36 14.60
N PRO A 120 8.98 -5.69 14.83
CA PRO A 120 8.16 -6.55 13.97
C PRO A 120 6.69 -6.10 13.85
N ASP A 121 6.10 -5.56 14.92
CA ASP A 121 4.71 -5.11 14.92
C ASP A 121 4.55 -3.90 13.98
N LEU A 122 5.44 -2.91 14.10
CA LEU A 122 5.43 -1.75 13.23
C LEU A 122 5.74 -2.13 11.77
N PHE A 123 6.64 -3.10 11.58
CA PHE A 123 6.94 -3.61 10.23
C PHE A 123 5.71 -4.29 9.60
N SER A 124 4.91 -5.02 10.40
CA SER A 124 3.66 -5.63 9.95
C SER A 124 2.64 -4.57 9.57
N GLU A 125 2.45 -3.53 10.39
CA GLU A 125 1.55 -2.40 10.11
C GLU A 125 1.98 -1.63 8.84
N ALA A 126 3.27 -1.31 8.71
CA ALA A 126 3.82 -0.69 7.51
C ALA A 126 3.60 -1.57 6.28
N SER A 127 3.88 -2.89 6.40
CA SER A 127 3.70 -3.84 5.30
C SER A 127 2.25 -3.92 4.82
N ALA A 128 1.26 -3.81 5.72
CA ALA A 128 -0.15 -3.76 5.35
C ALA A 128 -0.47 -2.50 4.51
N MET A 129 0.08 -1.34 4.88
CA MET A 129 -0.08 -0.11 4.10
C MET A 129 0.62 -0.20 2.73
N LEU A 130 1.85 -0.76 2.68
CA LEU A 130 2.56 -0.99 1.41
C LEU A 130 1.80 -1.94 0.49
N GLU A 131 1.26 -3.04 1.05
CA GLU A 131 0.54 -4.07 0.30
C GLU A 131 -0.71 -3.49 -0.37
N VAL A 132 -1.53 -2.70 0.35
CA VAL A 132 -2.74 -2.10 -0.24
C VAL A 132 -2.40 -1.06 -1.30
N VAL A 133 -1.35 -0.26 -1.10
CA VAL A 133 -0.90 0.72 -2.10
C VAL A 133 -0.38 0.03 -3.36
N ASP A 134 0.43 -1.03 -3.23
CA ASP A 134 0.89 -1.81 -4.38
C ASP A 134 -0.28 -2.38 -5.18
N TYR A 135 -1.38 -2.70 -4.51
CA TYR A 135 -2.56 -3.26 -5.13
C TYR A 135 -3.40 -2.22 -5.88
N VAL A 136 -3.70 -1.08 -5.23
CA VAL A 136 -4.60 -0.06 -5.81
C VAL A 136 -3.89 0.89 -6.77
N ALA A 137 -2.57 1.12 -6.61
CA ALA A 137 -1.83 2.01 -7.49
C ALA A 137 -1.67 1.40 -8.89
N PRO A 138 -2.15 2.05 -9.95
CA PRO A 138 -1.84 1.62 -11.30
C PRO A 138 -0.35 1.84 -11.61
N ASP A 139 0.18 1.05 -12.54
CA ASP A 139 1.56 1.21 -13.00
C ASP A 139 1.69 2.49 -13.83
N ASP A 140 2.85 3.13 -13.75
CA ASP A 140 3.24 4.31 -14.54
C ASP A 140 2.22 5.46 -14.51
N SER A 141 1.44 5.54 -13.42
CA SER A 141 0.43 6.59 -13.22
C SER A 141 0.76 7.39 -11.96
N PRO A 142 1.35 8.59 -12.10
CA PRO A 142 1.74 9.40 -10.96
C PRO A 142 0.51 9.92 -10.19
N ASP A 143 0.60 9.81 -8.87
CA ASP A 143 -0.39 10.32 -7.93
C ASP A 143 0.30 10.88 -6.69
N SER A 144 0.49 12.19 -6.69
CA SER A 144 1.19 12.89 -5.62
C SER A 144 0.45 12.83 -4.28
N ILE A 145 -0.86 12.63 -4.28
CA ILE A 145 -1.68 12.52 -3.06
C ILE A 145 -1.42 11.16 -2.43
N ARG A 146 -1.53 10.07 -3.19
CA ARG A 146 -1.25 8.71 -2.73
C ARG A 146 0.19 8.57 -2.21
N TYR A 147 1.15 9.13 -2.94
CA TYR A 147 2.56 9.16 -2.50
C TYR A 147 2.73 9.88 -1.15
N LYS A 148 2.17 11.08 -1.00
CA LYS A 148 2.24 11.86 0.25
C LYS A 148 1.51 11.19 1.40
N MET A 149 0.37 10.54 1.13
CA MET A 149 -0.38 9.79 2.14
C MET A 149 0.45 8.65 2.70
N LEU A 150 1.05 7.82 1.84
CA LEU A 150 1.88 6.71 2.27
C LEU A 150 3.12 7.21 3.03
N LEU A 151 3.84 8.19 2.51
CA LEU A 151 5.02 8.75 3.14
C LEU A 151 4.69 9.35 4.52
N GLY A 152 3.60 10.11 4.63
CA GLY A 152 3.13 10.68 5.88
C GLY A 152 2.72 9.63 6.91
N ALA A 153 2.06 8.55 6.47
CA ALA A 153 1.69 7.44 7.33
C ALA A 153 2.92 6.70 7.87
N LEU A 154 3.91 6.39 7.02
CA LEU A 154 5.16 5.74 7.45
C LEU A 154 5.93 6.60 8.46
N ARG A 155 6.05 7.91 8.23
CA ARG A 155 6.67 8.84 9.18
C ARG A 155 5.94 8.87 10.53
N THR A 156 4.61 8.96 10.49
CA THR A 156 3.80 8.95 11.71
C THR A 156 3.91 7.63 12.46
N LEU A 157 3.95 6.51 11.75
CA LEU A 157 4.15 5.19 12.34
C LEU A 157 5.52 5.06 13.01
N ASP A 158 6.57 5.52 12.35
CA ASP A 158 7.93 5.46 12.86
C ASP A 158 8.10 6.31 14.14
N GLU A 159 7.46 7.50 14.18
CA GLU A 159 7.60 8.46 15.28
C GLU A 159 6.65 8.23 16.46
N LYS A 160 5.34 8.04 16.19
CA LYS A 160 4.26 8.20 17.20
C LYS A 160 3.44 6.95 17.47
N LYS A 161 3.36 6.01 16.53
CA LYS A 161 2.63 4.73 16.63
C LYS A 161 1.16 4.86 17.09
N PRO A 162 0.33 5.76 16.56
CA PRO A 162 -1.04 5.89 17.04
C PRO A 162 -1.90 4.70 16.59
N PRO A 163 -2.74 4.12 17.48
CA PRO A 163 -3.48 2.88 17.19
C PRO A 163 -4.42 2.95 15.97
N LEU A 164 -4.95 4.13 15.67
CA LEU A 164 -5.85 4.35 14.55
C LEU A 164 -5.14 4.75 13.25
N LEU A 165 -3.80 4.67 13.17
CA LEU A 165 -3.08 5.12 11.98
C LEU A 165 -3.41 4.27 10.75
N VAL A 166 -3.25 2.95 10.86
CA VAL A 166 -3.50 2.03 9.74
C VAL A 166 -4.97 2.07 9.29
N PRO A 167 -5.97 1.95 10.19
CA PRO A 167 -7.37 2.10 9.79
C PRO A 167 -7.69 3.46 9.18
N ALA A 168 -7.12 4.55 9.69
CA ALA A 168 -7.29 5.87 9.10
C ALA A 168 -6.67 5.98 7.71
N PHE A 169 -5.50 5.40 7.51
CA PHE A 169 -4.85 5.32 6.21
C PHE A 169 -5.72 4.55 5.20
N PHE A 170 -6.29 3.41 5.59
CA PHE A 170 -7.16 2.62 4.71
C PHE A 170 -8.43 3.39 4.32
N LEU A 171 -9.10 4.02 5.28
CA LEU A 171 -10.31 4.81 5.00
C LEU A 171 -9.99 5.97 4.05
N LYS A 172 -8.89 6.69 4.29
CA LYS A 172 -8.49 7.81 3.43
C LYS A 172 -8.05 7.36 2.03
N LEU A 173 -7.41 6.21 1.93
CA LEU A 173 -7.03 5.65 0.63
C LEU A 173 -8.28 5.23 -0.15
N LEU A 174 -9.25 4.55 0.48
CA LEU A 174 -10.52 4.21 -0.14
C LEU A 174 -11.30 5.46 -0.59
N GLU A 175 -11.33 6.51 0.23
CA GLU A 175 -11.95 7.79 -0.14
C GLU A 175 -11.27 8.40 -1.35
N HIS A 176 -9.93 8.40 -1.39
CA HIS A 176 -9.15 8.91 -2.50
C HIS A 176 -9.39 8.14 -3.81
N GLU A 177 -9.57 6.82 -3.72
CA GLU A 177 -9.92 5.95 -4.86
C GLU A 177 -11.40 6.04 -5.26
N GLY A 178 -12.22 6.84 -4.57
CA GLY A 178 -13.67 6.92 -4.82
C GLY A 178 -14.48 5.71 -4.33
N LEU A 179 -13.90 4.91 -3.42
CA LEU A 179 -14.45 3.68 -2.85
C LEU A 179 -14.80 3.83 -1.36
N GLY A 180 -14.72 5.05 -0.82
CA GLY A 180 -15.02 5.34 0.57
C GLY A 180 -16.49 5.08 0.91
N PRO A 181 -16.81 4.55 2.12
CA PRO A 181 -18.19 4.35 2.53
C PRO A 181 -18.88 5.68 2.80
N GLU A 182 -20.15 5.79 2.39
CA GLU A 182 -21.00 6.91 2.79
C GLU A 182 -21.30 6.84 4.29
N LEU A 183 -20.89 7.87 5.03
CA LEU A 183 -21.02 7.92 6.48
C LEU A 183 -21.97 9.04 6.96
N GLY A 184 -22.38 9.96 6.10
CA GLY A 184 -23.19 11.15 6.43
C GLY A 184 -24.67 10.87 6.57
N TYR A 185 -25.21 9.98 5.74
CA TYR A 185 -26.63 9.68 5.68
C TYR A 185 -26.92 8.21 5.36
N CYS A 186 -28.13 7.78 5.66
CA CYS A 186 -28.57 6.41 5.31
C CYS A 186 -28.62 6.22 3.79
N VAL A 187 -27.84 5.28 3.26
CA VAL A 187 -27.76 5.03 1.81
C VAL A 187 -29.07 4.56 1.19
N LYS A 188 -30.06 4.14 2.01
CA LYS A 188 -31.37 3.69 1.52
C LYS A 188 -32.42 4.80 1.49
N CYS A 189 -32.50 5.66 2.52
CA CYS A 189 -33.58 6.64 2.68
C CYS A 189 -33.09 8.08 2.89
N ALA A 190 -31.78 8.33 2.79
CA ALA A 190 -31.14 9.62 2.97
C ALA A 190 -31.33 10.28 4.36
N ASN A 191 -31.87 9.56 5.36
CA ASN A 191 -31.97 10.05 6.73
C ASN A 191 -30.57 10.24 7.33
N THR A 192 -30.31 11.39 7.96
CA THR A 192 -29.05 11.75 8.59
C THR A 192 -28.97 11.38 10.08
N GLU A 193 -30.13 11.04 10.68
CA GLU A 193 -30.25 10.73 12.09
C GLU A 193 -30.34 9.22 12.36
N ASN A 194 -30.03 8.85 13.61
CA ASN A 194 -30.17 7.48 14.09
C ASN A 194 -29.45 6.43 13.22
N LEU A 195 -28.28 6.79 12.65
CA LEU A 195 -27.45 5.88 11.89
C LEU A 195 -26.87 4.83 12.85
N ALA A 196 -27.14 3.56 12.59
CA ALA A 196 -26.93 2.49 13.57
C ALA A 196 -26.21 1.24 13.02
N SER A 197 -26.09 1.13 11.71
CA SER A 197 -25.39 0.00 11.08
C SER A 197 -24.66 0.44 9.79
N LEU A 198 -23.73 -0.40 9.36
CA LEU A 198 -22.91 -0.18 8.17
C LEU A 198 -22.83 -1.46 7.35
N SER A 199 -23.00 -1.35 6.04
CA SER A 199 -22.79 -2.42 5.08
C SER A 199 -21.76 -1.96 4.03
N ILE A 200 -20.62 -2.63 4.00
CA ILE A 200 -19.56 -2.36 3.03
C ILE A 200 -20.07 -2.61 1.61
N GLY A 201 -20.70 -3.76 1.40
CA GLY A 201 -21.21 -4.16 0.07
C GLY A 201 -22.35 -3.28 -0.46
N GLU A 202 -23.05 -2.53 0.40
CA GLU A 202 -24.07 -1.55 0.00
C GLU A 202 -23.54 -0.10 0.07
N GLY A 203 -22.25 0.08 0.33
CA GLY A 203 -21.53 1.35 0.19
C GLY A 203 -21.67 2.33 1.35
N GLY A 204 -22.24 1.96 2.53
CA GLY A 204 -22.29 2.91 3.63
C GLY A 204 -23.21 2.56 4.79
N VAL A 205 -23.63 3.62 5.52
CA VAL A 205 -24.42 3.50 6.76
C VAL A 205 -25.92 3.45 6.53
N PHE A 206 -26.62 2.83 7.49
CA PHE A 206 -28.07 2.70 7.52
C PHE A 206 -28.63 3.24 8.85
N CYS A 207 -29.80 3.91 8.78
CA CYS A 207 -30.56 4.28 9.98
C CYS A 207 -31.22 3.06 10.64
N LYS A 208 -31.76 3.23 11.84
CA LYS A 208 -32.40 2.14 12.60
C LYS A 208 -33.54 1.47 11.84
N ASP A 209 -34.32 2.22 11.06
CA ASP A 209 -35.49 1.71 10.32
C ASP A 209 -35.09 0.92 9.07
N CYS A 210 -33.95 1.26 8.46
CA CYS A 210 -33.44 0.64 7.25
C CYS A 210 -32.39 -0.45 7.54
N GLN A 211 -32.02 -0.67 8.78
CA GLN A 211 -30.89 -1.42 9.30
C GLN A 211 -30.47 -2.61 8.43
N ARG A 212 -29.21 -2.57 7.95
CA ARG A 212 -28.53 -3.64 7.20
C ARG A 212 -27.06 -3.71 7.58
N GLY A 213 -26.47 -4.86 7.33
CA GLY A 213 -25.07 -5.08 7.64
C GLY A 213 -24.81 -5.19 9.13
N ARG A 214 -23.69 -4.64 9.58
CA ARG A 214 -23.18 -4.73 10.95
C ARG A 214 -23.56 -3.48 11.75
N LYS A 215 -23.91 -3.67 13.02
CA LYS A 215 -24.07 -2.54 13.95
C LYS A 215 -22.77 -1.75 14.08
N ILE A 216 -22.90 -0.42 14.16
CA ILE A 216 -21.81 0.50 14.40
C ILE A 216 -22.19 1.42 15.57
N SER A 217 -21.23 1.67 16.47
CA SER A 217 -21.41 2.63 17.55
C SER A 217 -21.40 4.06 17.00
N SER A 218 -22.17 4.96 17.62
CA SER A 218 -22.17 6.37 17.27
C SER A 218 -20.78 7.02 17.45
N ALA A 219 -20.02 6.55 18.45
CA ALA A 219 -18.66 7.01 18.69
C ALA A 219 -17.71 6.61 17.56
N SER A 220 -17.71 5.36 17.13
CA SER A 220 -16.88 4.89 16.02
C SER A 220 -17.27 5.55 14.69
N LEU A 221 -18.57 5.74 14.46
CA LEU A 221 -19.05 6.49 13.29
C LEU A 221 -18.54 7.96 13.30
N ALA A 222 -18.58 8.62 14.46
CA ALA A 222 -18.05 9.99 14.61
C ALA A 222 -16.54 10.05 14.34
N VAL A 223 -15.78 9.04 14.79
CA VAL A 223 -14.33 8.94 14.54
C VAL A 223 -14.05 8.73 13.05
N MET A 224 -14.75 7.82 12.39
CA MET A 224 -14.57 7.60 10.94
C MET A 224 -14.91 8.87 10.14
N ARG A 225 -15.97 9.59 10.51
CA ARG A 225 -16.30 10.91 9.91
C ARG A 225 -15.18 11.92 10.14
N ALA A 226 -14.60 11.97 11.35
CA ALA A 226 -13.49 12.87 11.65
C ALA A 226 -12.24 12.54 10.81
N ILE A 227 -11.94 11.25 10.62
CA ILE A 227 -10.83 10.79 9.78
C ILE A 227 -11.00 11.33 8.34
N LEU A 228 -12.19 11.21 7.75
CA LEU A 228 -12.45 11.62 6.37
C LEU A 228 -12.66 13.15 6.26
N GLY A 229 -13.31 13.75 7.24
CA GLY A 229 -13.68 15.17 7.25
C GLY A 229 -12.62 16.16 7.76
N GLY A 230 -11.33 15.75 7.84
CA GLY A 230 -10.21 16.64 8.23
C GLY A 230 -9.85 16.63 9.72
N GLY A 231 -10.53 15.87 10.56
CA GLY A 231 -10.23 15.69 11.99
C GLY A 231 -9.18 14.61 12.30
N LEU A 232 -8.33 14.22 11.35
CA LEU A 232 -7.39 13.12 11.49
C LEU A 232 -6.52 13.20 12.75
N ASN A 233 -5.93 14.35 13.04
CA ASN A 233 -5.04 14.49 14.20
C ASN A 233 -5.75 14.15 15.51
N LYS A 234 -7.00 14.61 15.68
CA LYS A 234 -7.81 14.28 16.87
C LYS A 234 -8.21 12.81 16.91
N ALA A 235 -8.51 12.22 15.76
CA ALA A 235 -8.82 10.79 15.66
C ALA A 235 -7.64 9.92 16.06
N LEU A 236 -6.41 10.30 15.69
CA LEU A 236 -5.19 9.59 16.06
C LEU A 236 -4.83 9.65 17.55
N GLU A 237 -5.41 10.57 18.32
CA GLU A 237 -5.22 10.70 19.77
C GLU A 237 -6.17 9.82 20.60
N ILE A 238 -7.14 9.15 19.95
CA ILE A 238 -8.14 8.31 20.62
C ILE A 238 -7.45 7.10 21.26
N LYS A 239 -7.84 6.83 22.53
CA LYS A 239 -7.33 5.73 23.34
C LYS A 239 -8.41 4.75 23.78
N ASP A 240 -9.68 5.00 23.45
CA ASP A 240 -10.79 4.08 23.77
C ASP A 240 -10.65 2.82 22.92
N GLU A 241 -10.31 1.71 23.58
CA GLU A 241 -10.03 0.43 22.95
C GLU A 241 -11.22 -0.12 22.15
N LYS A 242 -12.45 0.10 22.62
CA LYS A 242 -13.67 -0.36 21.92
C LYS A 242 -13.83 0.37 20.58
N ILE A 243 -13.58 1.67 20.56
CA ILE A 243 -13.62 2.48 19.35
C ILE A 243 -12.50 2.04 18.41
N ILE A 244 -11.28 1.87 18.93
CA ILE A 244 -10.11 1.46 18.13
C ILE A 244 -10.39 0.13 17.43
N VAL A 245 -10.81 -0.91 18.18
CA VAL A 245 -11.10 -2.24 17.64
C VAL A 245 -12.23 -2.21 16.61
N GLU A 246 -13.29 -1.42 16.87
CA GLU A 246 -14.42 -1.34 15.94
C GLU A 246 -14.03 -0.65 14.63
N VAL A 247 -13.34 0.51 14.71
CA VAL A 247 -12.88 1.25 13.53
C VAL A 247 -11.84 0.46 12.73
N ASP A 248 -10.88 -0.17 13.43
CA ASP A 248 -9.86 -1.02 12.81
C ASP A 248 -10.48 -2.16 12.01
N ARG A 249 -11.41 -2.88 12.61
CA ARG A 249 -12.11 -3.98 11.94
C ARG A 249 -12.86 -3.50 10.70
N ILE A 250 -13.61 -2.39 10.80
CA ILE A 250 -14.40 -1.86 9.69
C ILE A 250 -13.48 -1.42 8.54
N ALA A 251 -12.40 -0.70 8.86
CA ALA A 251 -11.46 -0.21 7.85
C ALA A 251 -10.76 -1.36 7.10
N HIS A 252 -10.37 -2.43 7.83
CA HIS A 252 -9.79 -3.62 7.21
C HIS A 252 -10.80 -4.37 6.35
N GLU A 253 -12.02 -4.61 6.86
CA GLU A 253 -13.09 -5.26 6.07
C GLU A 253 -13.40 -4.47 4.80
N ALA A 254 -13.47 -3.13 4.87
CA ALA A 254 -13.70 -2.29 3.71
C ALA A 254 -12.56 -2.39 2.70
N MET A 255 -11.32 -2.31 3.15
CA MET A 255 -10.16 -2.43 2.27
C MET A 255 -10.11 -3.81 1.61
N GLU A 256 -10.23 -4.89 2.38
CA GLU A 256 -10.22 -6.26 1.86
C GLU A 256 -11.34 -6.55 0.87
N PHE A 257 -12.52 -5.94 1.09
CA PHE A 257 -13.65 -6.05 0.16
C PHE A 257 -13.32 -5.43 -1.20
N HIS A 258 -12.76 -4.22 -1.22
CA HIS A 258 -12.48 -3.51 -2.47
C HIS A 258 -11.27 -4.03 -3.22
N ILE A 259 -10.25 -4.57 -2.52
CA ILE A 259 -9.13 -5.23 -3.19
C ILE A 259 -9.40 -6.71 -3.51
N GLU A 260 -10.60 -7.23 -3.18
CA GLU A 260 -11.06 -8.62 -3.40
C GLU A 260 -10.10 -9.68 -2.85
N ARG A 261 -9.38 -9.38 -1.77
CA ARG A 261 -8.41 -10.29 -1.15
C ARG A 261 -8.13 -9.95 0.31
N LYS A 262 -7.59 -10.93 1.05
CA LYS A 262 -7.10 -10.73 2.42
C LYS A 262 -5.73 -10.03 2.44
N ILE A 263 -5.55 -9.09 3.35
CA ILE A 263 -4.26 -8.43 3.61
C ILE A 263 -3.36 -9.42 4.35
N ARG A 264 -2.28 -9.84 3.69
CA ARG A 264 -1.42 -10.95 4.18
C ARG A 264 -0.52 -10.54 5.33
N SER A 265 -0.06 -9.30 5.33
CA SER A 265 0.90 -8.77 6.31
C SER A 265 0.39 -8.83 7.75
N ARG A 266 -0.94 -8.89 7.96
CA ARG A 266 -1.55 -8.96 9.29
C ARG A 266 -1.64 -10.38 9.86
N ARG A 267 -1.57 -11.43 9.04
CA ARG A 267 -1.73 -12.83 9.50
C ARG A 267 -0.62 -13.35 10.42
N VAL A 268 0.49 -12.64 10.52
CA VAL A 268 1.63 -13.04 11.35
C VAL A 268 1.39 -12.78 12.85
N MET A 269 0.37 -11.97 13.20
CA MET A 269 0.11 -11.52 14.56
C MET A 269 -1.07 -12.20 15.25
N ASP A 270 -1.94 -12.90 14.50
CA ASP A 270 -3.13 -13.60 15.04
C ASP A 270 -2.83 -15.07 15.43
N THR A 271 -1.57 -15.48 15.48
CA THR A 271 -1.08 -16.79 15.98
C THR A 271 -0.20 -16.62 17.19
#